data_5807dc0cd460ded1a2af29915b043385
#
_entry.id   5807dc0cd460ded1a2af29915b043385
#
_cell.length_a   1.000
_cell.length_b   1.000
_cell.length_c   1.000
_cell.angle_alpha   90.00
_cell.angle_beta   90.00
_cell.angle_gamma   90.00
#
_symmetry.space_group_name_H-M   'P 1'
#
loop_
_entity.id
_entity.type
_entity.pdbx_description
1 polymer ?
#
loop_
_entity_poly.entity_id
_entity_poly.type
_entity_poly.pdbx_seq_one_letter_code
_entity_poly.pdbx_strand_id
1 'polypeptide(L)'
;MGCLPYGSGNDFLRSFGTREEFLDLDAQLAGGVSRIDLMETSLGLSATICAAGLDAQVAYGIPKYRRLPFCGGEMAYLLSILEQICGHIGRRVRFEIDGEQLEEDCLMCAVCNGRAYGGGFMAAPEAALDDGWLDVFIIRTVGRMTIAKMLGMYKKGRHFIQGHLTEAAEPYFLYRRARRVTLSPVDGRGPIIATADGECAPLDTLEISLQPLAARILLPGPVHDRFEAQKTAPTKS
;
A
#
# COMPACT_ATOMS: atom_id res chain seq x y z
N MET A 1 13.76 5.15 -15.29
CA MET A 1 12.52 5.94 -15.12
C MET A 1 12.85 7.11 -14.18
N GLY A 2 12.54 8.35 -14.55
CA GLY A 2 12.58 9.51 -13.65
C GLY A 2 11.16 9.83 -13.18
N CYS A 3 11.00 10.48 -12.05
CA CYS A 3 9.70 10.82 -11.47
C CYS A 3 9.58 12.33 -11.25
N LEU A 4 8.45 12.89 -11.70
CA LEU A 4 8.10 14.29 -11.45
C LEU A 4 6.82 14.37 -10.61
N PRO A 5 6.78 15.18 -9.55
CA PRO A 5 5.68 15.23 -8.59
C PRO A 5 4.51 16.10 -9.05
N TYR A 6 3.89 15.76 -10.18
CA TYR A 6 2.72 16.47 -10.70
C TYR A 6 1.37 15.96 -10.15
N GLY A 7 1.35 14.78 -9.54
CA GLY A 7 0.16 14.21 -8.93
C GLY A 7 -0.23 14.89 -7.62
N SER A 8 -1.47 14.70 -7.17
CA SER A 8 -1.94 15.18 -5.86
C SER A 8 -1.41 14.34 -4.69
N GLY A 9 -1.15 13.06 -4.89
CA GLY A 9 -0.66 12.14 -3.84
C GLY A 9 0.86 12.06 -3.78
N ASN A 10 1.50 11.75 -4.90
CA ASN A 10 2.94 11.53 -5.06
C ASN A 10 3.52 10.54 -4.03
N ASP A 11 2.72 9.53 -3.66
CA ASP A 11 3.04 8.63 -2.54
C ASP A 11 4.29 7.79 -2.79
N PHE A 12 4.55 7.39 -4.05
CA PHE A 12 5.76 6.68 -4.44
C PHE A 12 7.03 7.43 -4.05
N LEU A 13 7.06 8.75 -4.28
CA LEU A 13 8.23 9.59 -3.97
C LEU A 13 8.51 9.67 -2.46
N ARG A 14 7.50 9.49 -1.60
CA ARG A 14 7.65 9.49 -0.14
C ARG A 14 8.58 8.38 0.38
N SER A 15 8.78 7.33 -0.43
CA SER A 15 9.74 6.28 -0.10
C SER A 15 11.20 6.72 -0.27
N PHE A 16 11.45 7.81 -1.00
CA PHE A 16 12.81 8.31 -1.28
C PHE A 16 13.10 9.65 -0.60
N GLY A 17 12.12 10.57 -0.58
CA GLY A 17 12.34 11.92 -0.08
C GLY A 17 11.10 12.80 -0.13
N THR A 18 11.34 14.12 -0.15
CA THR A 18 10.27 15.12 -0.21
C THR A 18 9.92 15.47 -1.67
N ARG A 19 8.73 16.05 -1.85
CA ARG A 19 8.26 16.51 -3.15
C ARG A 19 9.22 17.55 -3.77
N GLU A 20 9.71 18.45 -2.95
CA GLU A 20 10.57 19.57 -3.35
C GLU A 20 11.88 19.10 -3.97
N GLU A 21 12.48 18.03 -3.45
CA GLU A 21 13.72 17.44 -3.96
C GLU A 21 13.57 16.89 -5.39
N PHE A 22 12.36 16.52 -5.80
CA PHE A 22 12.09 15.99 -7.14
C PHE A 22 11.64 17.06 -8.16
N LEU A 23 11.48 18.32 -7.77
CA LEU A 23 11.17 19.43 -8.67
C LEU A 23 12.40 19.98 -9.39
N ASP A 24 13.60 19.74 -8.86
CA ASP A 24 14.87 20.16 -9.47
C ASP A 24 15.25 19.15 -10.57
N LEU A 25 14.99 19.53 -11.83
CA LEU A 25 15.27 18.69 -12.99
C LEU A 25 16.78 18.54 -13.24
N ASP A 26 17.57 19.57 -12.99
CA ASP A 26 19.02 19.52 -13.20
C ASP A 26 19.65 18.57 -12.18
N ALA A 27 19.23 18.65 -10.92
CA ALA A 27 19.64 17.71 -9.89
C ALA A 27 19.19 16.26 -10.19
N GLN A 28 18.03 16.08 -10.83
CA GLN A 28 17.54 14.76 -11.22
C GLN A 28 18.34 14.20 -12.41
N LEU A 29 18.63 15.01 -13.43
CA LEU A 29 19.42 14.59 -14.60
C LEU A 29 20.89 14.31 -14.24
N ALA A 30 21.45 15.06 -13.30
CA ALA A 30 22.80 14.86 -12.77
C ALA A 30 22.87 13.77 -11.68
N GLY A 31 21.73 13.18 -11.33
CA GLY A 31 21.61 12.21 -10.24
C GLY A 31 22.06 10.80 -10.60
N GLY A 32 21.77 9.86 -9.69
CA GLY A 32 22.14 8.46 -9.82
C GLY A 32 20.97 7.53 -10.15
N VAL A 33 21.28 6.36 -10.69
CA VAL A 33 20.29 5.31 -10.99
C VAL A 33 20.35 4.24 -9.91
N SER A 34 19.25 4.08 -9.19
CA SER A 34 19.06 2.99 -8.24
C SER A 34 18.16 1.90 -8.82
N ARG A 35 18.25 0.70 -8.27
CA ARG A 35 17.34 -0.39 -8.57
C ARG A 35 16.35 -0.57 -7.42
N ILE A 36 15.11 -0.87 -7.77
CA ILE A 36 14.04 -1.15 -6.80
C ILE A 36 13.32 -2.43 -7.18
N ASP A 37 12.70 -3.03 -6.19
CA ASP A 37 11.81 -4.16 -6.34
C ASP A 37 10.49 -3.71 -6.96
N LEU A 38 9.80 -4.63 -7.63
CA LEU A 38 8.42 -4.46 -8.08
C LEU A 38 7.58 -5.61 -7.57
N MET A 39 6.29 -5.42 -7.57
CA MET A 39 5.30 -6.48 -7.42
C MET A 39 4.71 -6.82 -8.78
N GLU A 40 4.73 -8.09 -9.17
CA GLU A 40 3.90 -8.63 -10.23
C GLU A 40 2.59 -9.10 -9.60
N THR A 41 1.48 -8.57 -10.08
CA THR A 41 0.16 -8.82 -9.50
C THR A 41 -0.83 -9.26 -10.56
N SER A 42 -1.97 -9.81 -10.15
CA SER A 42 -3.09 -10.11 -11.06
C SER A 42 -3.65 -8.87 -11.80
N LEU A 43 -3.26 -7.65 -11.35
CA LEU A 43 -3.65 -6.38 -11.98
C LEU A 43 -2.52 -5.75 -12.83
N GLY A 44 -1.36 -6.42 -12.94
CA GLY A 44 -0.17 -5.90 -13.60
C GLY A 44 0.96 -5.58 -12.62
N LEU A 45 1.93 -4.80 -13.08
CA LEU A 45 3.08 -4.40 -12.24
C LEU A 45 2.70 -3.26 -11.30
N SER A 46 3.13 -3.36 -10.05
CA SER A 46 2.97 -2.31 -9.03
C SER A 46 4.31 -2.04 -8.35
N ALA A 47 4.59 -0.79 -8.06
CA ALA A 47 5.83 -0.35 -7.42
C ALA A 47 5.66 -0.05 -5.93
N THR A 48 4.43 0.28 -5.49
CA THR A 48 4.22 0.79 -4.13
C THR A 48 3.35 -0.14 -3.28
N ILE A 49 2.12 -0.39 -3.72
CA ILE A 49 1.16 -1.16 -2.91
C ILE A 49 0.19 -1.94 -3.79
N CYS A 50 -0.10 -3.15 -3.34
CA CYS A 50 -1.24 -3.92 -3.79
C CYS A 50 -2.12 -4.23 -2.59
N ALA A 51 -3.42 -3.92 -2.67
CA ALA A 51 -4.32 -4.06 -1.54
C ALA A 51 -5.67 -4.63 -1.96
N ALA A 52 -6.39 -5.22 -0.99
CA ALA A 52 -7.74 -5.73 -1.20
C ALA A 52 -8.61 -5.47 0.03
N GLY A 53 -9.89 -5.28 -0.16
CA GLY A 53 -10.87 -5.02 0.89
C GLY A 53 -11.32 -3.57 0.95
N LEU A 54 -11.46 -3.01 2.15
CA LEU A 54 -12.14 -1.73 2.39
C LEU A 54 -11.53 -0.57 1.58
N ASP A 55 -10.23 -0.42 1.59
CA ASP A 55 -9.54 0.68 0.88
C ASP A 55 -9.66 0.57 -0.64
N ALA A 56 -9.52 -0.65 -1.18
CA ALA A 56 -9.73 -0.93 -2.59
C ALA A 56 -11.20 -0.67 -2.99
N GLN A 57 -12.17 -1.02 -2.13
CA GLN A 57 -13.60 -0.73 -2.34
C GLN A 57 -13.86 0.78 -2.35
N VAL A 58 -13.24 1.52 -1.43
CA VAL A 58 -13.33 2.99 -1.40
C VAL A 58 -12.77 3.57 -2.70
N ALA A 59 -11.58 3.16 -3.12
CA ALA A 59 -10.96 3.63 -4.37
C ALA A 59 -11.82 3.30 -5.60
N TYR A 60 -12.33 2.09 -5.68
CA TYR A 60 -13.23 1.61 -6.75
C TYR A 60 -14.55 2.39 -6.81
N GLY A 61 -15.07 2.86 -5.68
CA GLY A 61 -16.30 3.63 -5.57
C GLY A 61 -16.17 5.10 -5.96
N ILE A 62 -14.96 5.70 -5.90
CA ILE A 62 -14.76 7.14 -6.16
C ILE A 62 -15.30 7.62 -7.51
N PRO A 63 -15.10 6.93 -8.65
CA PRO A 63 -15.60 7.37 -9.94
C PRO A 63 -17.12 7.53 -10.01
N LYS A 64 -17.87 6.73 -9.23
CA LYS A 64 -19.34 6.84 -9.11
C LYS A 64 -19.74 8.21 -8.58
N TYR A 65 -19.05 8.71 -7.56
CA TYR A 65 -19.35 9.98 -6.90
C TYR A 65 -18.82 11.18 -7.66
N ARG A 66 -17.68 11.05 -8.35
CA ARG A 66 -17.14 12.12 -9.22
C ARG A 66 -18.06 12.52 -10.38
N ARG A 67 -19.02 11.66 -10.75
CA ARG A 67 -20.03 11.95 -11.78
C ARG A 67 -21.19 12.80 -11.25
N LEU A 68 -21.30 13.00 -9.93
CA LEU A 68 -22.37 13.82 -9.35
C LEU A 68 -22.01 15.30 -9.47
N PRO A 69 -22.97 16.17 -9.83
CA PRO A 69 -22.76 17.61 -9.88
C PRO A 69 -22.37 18.13 -8.49
N PHE A 70 -21.44 19.07 -8.44
CA PHE A 70 -20.90 19.69 -7.22
C PHE A 70 -20.10 18.75 -6.30
N CYS A 71 -19.78 17.53 -6.73
CA CYS A 71 -19.00 16.57 -5.95
C CYS A 71 -17.53 16.60 -6.39
N GLY A 72 -16.71 17.43 -5.75
CA GLY A 72 -15.26 17.50 -5.97
C GLY A 72 -14.54 16.23 -5.47
N GLY A 73 -13.24 16.12 -5.75
CA GLY A 73 -12.45 14.90 -5.44
C GLY A 73 -12.50 14.48 -3.98
N GLU A 74 -12.39 15.44 -3.03
CA GLU A 74 -12.46 15.14 -1.59
C GLU A 74 -13.87 14.68 -1.16
N MET A 75 -14.91 15.30 -1.69
CA MET A 75 -16.29 14.91 -1.38
C MET A 75 -16.61 13.52 -1.94
N ALA A 76 -16.16 13.22 -3.16
CA ALA A 76 -16.32 11.89 -3.76
C ALA A 76 -15.63 10.81 -2.92
N TYR A 77 -14.45 11.11 -2.40
CA TYR A 77 -13.70 10.22 -1.51
C TYR A 77 -14.45 9.99 -0.19
N LEU A 78 -14.93 11.07 0.46
CA LEU A 78 -15.69 10.97 1.71
C LEU A 78 -17.00 10.18 1.55
N LEU A 79 -17.73 10.41 0.45
CA LEU A 79 -18.96 9.67 0.15
C LEU A 79 -18.69 8.18 -0.10
N SER A 80 -17.58 7.86 -0.79
CA SER A 80 -17.18 6.48 -1.00
C SER A 80 -16.82 5.79 0.32
N ILE A 81 -16.06 6.45 1.19
CA ILE A 81 -15.77 5.94 2.55
C ILE A 81 -17.07 5.67 3.32
N LEU A 82 -17.99 6.63 3.32
CA LEU A 82 -19.23 6.53 4.07
C LEU A 82 -20.09 5.37 3.57
N GLU A 83 -20.20 5.20 2.24
CA GLU A 83 -20.90 4.06 1.63
C GLU A 83 -20.31 2.73 2.11
N GLN A 84 -18.97 2.58 2.04
CA GLN A 84 -18.31 1.34 2.40
C GLN A 84 -18.41 1.05 3.92
N ILE A 85 -18.28 2.07 4.76
CA ILE A 85 -18.42 1.90 6.22
C ILE A 85 -19.88 1.57 6.61
N CYS A 86 -20.86 2.10 5.91
CA CYS A 86 -22.29 1.77 6.16
C CYS A 86 -22.68 0.39 5.62
N GLY A 87 -21.94 -0.14 4.67
CA GLY A 87 -22.15 -1.46 4.06
C GLY A 87 -21.68 -2.64 4.93
N HIS A 88 -21.49 -3.78 4.29
CA HIS A 88 -20.90 -4.96 4.93
C HIS A 88 -19.39 -4.76 5.11
N ILE A 89 -18.95 -4.74 6.36
CA ILE A 89 -17.54 -4.54 6.71
C ILE A 89 -16.88 -5.90 6.86
N GLY A 90 -15.79 -6.09 6.11
CA GLY A 90 -14.97 -7.29 6.20
C GLY A 90 -15.54 -8.51 5.49
N ARG A 91 -14.66 -9.44 5.22
CA ARG A 91 -14.92 -10.70 4.53
C ARG A 91 -14.04 -11.81 5.08
N ARG A 92 -14.51 -13.04 5.05
CA ARG A 92 -13.66 -14.20 5.27
C ARG A 92 -12.77 -14.40 4.05
N VAL A 93 -11.46 -14.35 4.26
CA VAL A 93 -10.43 -14.43 3.21
C VAL A 93 -9.43 -15.51 3.58
N ARG A 94 -9.09 -16.35 2.61
CA ARG A 94 -7.96 -17.28 2.69
C ARG A 94 -6.73 -16.60 2.11
N PHE A 95 -5.66 -16.66 2.85
CA PHE A 95 -4.34 -16.19 2.48
C PHE A 95 -3.40 -17.38 2.33
N GLU A 96 -2.52 -17.31 1.33
CA GLU A 96 -1.32 -18.12 1.23
C GLU A 96 -0.12 -17.18 1.16
N ILE A 97 0.75 -17.25 2.16
CA ILE A 97 1.89 -16.35 2.33
C ILE A 97 3.15 -17.21 2.36
N ASP A 98 3.95 -17.18 1.28
CA ASP A 98 5.14 -18.02 1.09
C ASP A 98 4.88 -19.53 1.39
N GLY A 99 3.67 -20.01 1.06
CA GLY A 99 3.24 -21.40 1.26
C GLY A 99 2.54 -21.68 2.60
N GLU A 100 2.55 -20.74 3.54
CA GLU A 100 1.74 -20.83 4.76
C GLU A 100 0.30 -20.40 4.49
N GLN A 101 -0.67 -21.24 4.85
CA GLN A 101 -2.09 -20.95 4.67
C GLN A 101 -2.72 -20.49 5.99
N LEU A 102 -3.53 -19.45 5.92
CA LEU A 102 -4.36 -18.97 7.02
C LEU A 102 -5.68 -18.40 6.51
N GLU A 103 -6.71 -18.40 7.35
CA GLU A 103 -7.99 -17.75 7.06
C GLU A 103 -8.32 -16.74 8.15
N GLU A 104 -8.68 -15.53 7.73
CA GLU A 104 -9.03 -14.44 8.64
C GLU A 104 -10.31 -13.73 8.19
N ASP A 105 -11.04 -13.19 9.16
CA ASP A 105 -12.09 -12.21 8.90
C ASP A 105 -11.41 -10.85 8.66
N CYS A 106 -11.22 -10.54 7.40
CA CYS A 106 -10.37 -9.45 6.94
C CYS A 106 -11.19 -8.22 6.56
N LEU A 107 -10.88 -7.08 7.17
CA LEU A 107 -11.36 -5.76 6.77
C LEU A 107 -10.67 -5.32 5.49
N MET A 108 -9.34 -5.40 5.48
CA MET A 108 -8.47 -5.11 4.35
C MET A 108 -7.11 -5.79 4.51
N CYS A 109 -6.47 -6.06 3.39
CA CYS A 109 -5.09 -6.50 3.33
C CYS A 109 -4.29 -5.53 2.48
N ALA A 110 -3.14 -5.10 2.97
CA ALA A 110 -2.18 -4.28 2.26
C ALA A 110 -0.85 -5.03 2.12
N VAL A 111 -0.41 -5.24 0.88
CA VAL A 111 0.89 -5.82 0.54
C VAL A 111 1.73 -4.69 -0.03
N CYS A 112 2.76 -4.32 0.72
CA CYS A 112 3.51 -3.08 0.51
C CYS A 112 4.95 -3.37 0.10
N ASN A 113 5.39 -2.73 -0.97
CA ASN A 113 6.79 -2.56 -1.34
C ASN A 113 7.24 -1.14 -0.94
N GLY A 114 6.36 -0.15 -1.03
CA GLY A 114 6.58 1.23 -0.60
C GLY A 114 5.90 1.56 0.72
N ARG A 115 6.26 2.72 1.29
CA ARG A 115 5.84 3.14 2.63
C ARG A 115 4.43 3.71 2.71
N ALA A 116 4.00 4.41 1.65
CA ALA A 116 2.79 5.21 1.68
C ALA A 116 1.93 5.03 0.43
N TYR A 117 0.61 5.25 0.58
CA TYR A 117 -0.35 5.26 -0.51
C TYR A 117 -1.56 6.15 -0.18
N GLY A 118 -2.48 6.29 -1.15
CA GLY A 118 -3.79 6.91 -0.93
C GLY A 118 -3.75 8.35 -0.43
N GLY A 119 -2.71 9.12 -0.81
CA GLY A 119 -2.56 10.51 -0.38
C GLY A 119 -1.92 10.64 1.01
N GLY A 120 -0.99 9.75 1.36
CA GLY A 120 -0.18 9.86 2.57
C GLY A 120 -0.58 8.95 3.72
N PHE A 121 -1.29 7.86 3.46
CA PHE A 121 -1.44 6.79 4.44
C PHE A 121 -0.12 6.01 4.53
N MET A 122 0.49 5.98 5.69
CA MET A 122 1.75 5.28 5.96
C MET A 122 1.47 3.81 6.30
N ALA A 123 1.10 3.01 5.29
CA ALA A 123 0.70 1.62 5.47
C ALA A 123 1.83 0.71 5.98
N ALA A 124 3.03 0.91 5.46
CA ALA A 124 4.23 0.19 5.85
C ALA A 124 5.36 1.19 6.15
N PRO A 125 5.40 1.79 7.34
CA PRO A 125 6.28 2.91 7.65
C PRO A 125 7.77 2.62 7.46
N GLU A 126 8.15 1.36 7.59
CA GLU A 126 9.54 0.90 7.55
C GLU A 126 9.86 0.08 6.28
N ALA A 127 8.93 0.00 5.32
CA ALA A 127 9.16 -0.70 4.06
C ALA A 127 10.36 -0.12 3.30
N ALA A 128 11.11 -1.01 2.68
CA ALA A 128 12.25 -0.67 1.82
C ALA A 128 11.99 -1.21 0.41
N LEU A 129 12.24 -0.37 -0.59
CA LEU A 129 11.94 -0.68 -1.99
C LEU A 129 12.93 -1.66 -2.65
N ASP A 130 13.94 -2.15 -1.91
CA ASP A 130 15.07 -2.89 -2.49
C ASP A 130 15.65 -3.95 -1.54
N ASP A 131 14.89 -4.36 -0.53
CA ASP A 131 15.34 -5.35 0.46
C ASP A 131 14.91 -6.79 0.14
N GLY A 132 14.21 -7.00 -0.97
CA GLY A 132 13.76 -8.30 -1.43
C GLY A 132 12.59 -8.88 -0.63
N TRP A 133 11.81 -8.01 0.04
CA TRP A 133 10.65 -8.40 0.84
C TRP A 133 9.46 -7.48 0.62
N LEU A 134 8.28 -8.02 0.81
CA LEU A 134 7.01 -7.31 0.88
C LEU A 134 6.52 -7.29 2.33
N ASP A 135 6.06 -6.13 2.78
CA ASP A 135 5.41 -5.99 4.08
C ASP A 135 3.91 -6.24 3.94
N VAL A 136 3.42 -7.28 4.58
CA VAL A 136 2.01 -7.72 4.50
C VAL A 136 1.30 -7.38 5.79
N PHE A 137 0.33 -6.48 5.70
CA PHE A 137 -0.56 -6.11 6.81
C PHE A 137 -1.97 -6.60 6.52
N ILE A 138 -2.44 -7.56 7.32
CA ILE A 138 -3.83 -8.01 7.32
C ILE A 138 -4.54 -7.34 8.47
N ILE A 139 -5.56 -6.54 8.18
CA ILE A 139 -6.36 -5.85 9.18
C ILE A 139 -7.63 -6.65 9.40
N ARG A 140 -7.83 -7.10 10.63
CA ARG A 140 -9.00 -7.88 11.03
C ARG A 140 -10.28 -7.06 10.96
N THR A 141 -11.38 -7.72 10.71
CA THR A 141 -12.71 -7.11 10.78
C THR A 141 -13.00 -6.64 12.20
N VAL A 142 -13.34 -5.37 12.35
CA VAL A 142 -13.66 -4.72 13.61
C VAL A 142 -14.91 -3.86 13.48
N GLY A 143 -15.47 -3.45 14.62
CA GLY A 143 -16.62 -2.54 14.63
C GLY A 143 -16.30 -1.15 14.08
N ARG A 144 -17.30 -0.46 13.53
CA ARG A 144 -17.16 0.86 12.88
C ARG A 144 -16.47 1.91 13.74
N MET A 145 -16.77 1.94 15.04
CA MET A 145 -16.12 2.88 15.96
C MET A 145 -14.62 2.59 16.14
N THR A 146 -14.24 1.31 16.10
CA THR A 146 -12.84 0.90 16.15
C THR A 146 -12.11 1.29 14.87
N ILE A 147 -12.74 1.16 13.69
CA ILE A 147 -12.18 1.63 12.42
C ILE A 147 -11.82 3.12 12.49
N ALA A 148 -12.74 3.95 12.99
CA ALA A 148 -12.51 5.38 13.12
C ALA A 148 -11.31 5.71 14.04
N LYS A 149 -11.15 4.98 15.14
CA LYS A 149 -10.00 5.12 16.06
C LYS A 149 -8.68 4.67 15.42
N MET A 150 -8.73 3.55 14.70
CA MET A 150 -7.54 2.97 14.05
C MET A 150 -7.08 3.80 12.84
N LEU A 151 -7.99 4.47 12.13
CA LEU A 151 -7.69 5.22 10.92
C LEU A 151 -6.60 6.27 11.14
N GLY A 152 -6.65 6.99 12.26
CA GLY A 152 -5.63 8.00 12.62
C GLY A 152 -4.27 7.37 12.94
N MET A 153 -4.25 6.21 13.58
CA MET A 153 -3.04 5.45 13.89
C MET A 153 -2.42 4.91 12.58
N TYR A 154 -3.22 4.28 11.73
CA TYR A 154 -2.81 3.72 10.45
C TYR A 154 -2.31 4.80 9.48
N LYS A 155 -3.05 5.91 9.35
CA LYS A 155 -2.64 7.03 8.50
C LYS A 155 -1.27 7.59 8.88
N LYS A 156 -0.94 7.63 10.17
CA LYS A 156 0.33 8.15 10.69
C LYS A 156 1.44 7.10 10.81
N GLY A 157 1.18 5.86 10.42
CA GLY A 157 2.14 4.76 10.55
C GLY A 157 2.46 4.33 11.99
N ARG A 158 1.65 4.74 12.97
CA ARG A 158 1.90 4.46 14.39
C ARG A 158 1.50 3.05 14.83
N HIS A 159 1.03 2.23 13.92
CA HIS A 159 0.70 0.82 14.14
C HIS A 159 1.92 -0.09 14.10
N PHE A 160 3.04 0.38 13.53
CA PHE A 160 4.24 -0.40 13.32
C PHE A 160 5.49 0.43 13.63
N ILE A 161 6.35 -0.07 14.52
CA ILE A 161 7.55 0.63 14.99
C ILE A 161 8.64 -0.40 15.27
N GLN A 162 9.86 -0.15 14.81
CA GLN A 162 11.04 -1.00 15.02
C GLN A 162 10.84 -2.47 14.62
N GLY A 163 10.21 -2.70 13.46
CA GLY A 163 9.98 -4.04 12.92
C GLY A 163 8.80 -4.80 13.54
N HIS A 164 8.02 -4.19 14.43
CA HIS A 164 6.95 -4.85 15.17
C HIS A 164 5.65 -4.05 15.19
N LEU A 165 4.53 -4.76 15.28
CA LEU A 165 3.24 -4.13 15.60
C LEU A 165 3.33 -3.54 17.01
N THR A 166 2.75 -2.36 17.19
CA THR A 166 2.58 -1.78 18.53
C THR A 166 1.51 -2.52 19.32
N GLU A 167 1.58 -2.52 20.66
CA GLU A 167 0.57 -3.13 21.54
C GLU A 167 -0.85 -2.69 21.20
N ALA A 168 -1.02 -1.42 20.80
CA ALA A 168 -2.31 -0.88 20.37
C ALA A 168 -2.80 -1.44 19.02
N ALA A 169 -1.91 -1.95 18.18
CA ALA A 169 -2.23 -2.49 16.85
C ALA A 169 -2.37 -4.02 16.85
N GLU A 170 -1.63 -4.74 17.68
CA GLU A 170 -1.62 -6.22 17.72
C GLU A 170 -3.00 -6.88 17.74
N PRO A 171 -4.02 -6.39 18.47
CA PRO A 171 -5.34 -7.00 18.47
C PRO A 171 -6.04 -6.96 17.10
N TYR A 172 -5.63 -6.01 16.25
CA TYR A 172 -6.34 -5.67 15.01
C TYR A 172 -5.57 -6.01 13.75
N PHE A 173 -4.24 -6.15 13.84
CA PHE A 173 -3.34 -6.38 12.72
C PHE A 173 -2.66 -7.73 12.83
N LEU A 174 -2.45 -8.36 11.68
CA LEU A 174 -1.43 -9.39 11.48
C LEU A 174 -0.37 -8.81 10.55
N TYR A 175 0.88 -9.03 10.89
CA TYR A 175 2.01 -8.62 10.06
C TYR A 175 2.85 -9.84 9.66
N ARG A 176 3.26 -9.87 8.40
CA ARG A 176 4.21 -10.83 7.85
C ARG A 176 5.12 -10.13 6.84
N ARG A 177 6.31 -10.66 6.66
CA ARG A 177 7.13 -10.38 5.48
C ARG A 177 7.02 -11.55 4.54
N ALA A 178 6.93 -11.28 3.23
CA ALA A 178 6.73 -12.31 2.24
C ALA A 178 7.34 -11.94 0.88
N ARG A 179 7.50 -12.95 0.02
CA ARG A 179 7.83 -12.77 -1.40
C ARG A 179 6.68 -13.13 -2.31
N ARG A 180 5.75 -13.93 -1.82
CA ARG A 180 4.54 -14.31 -2.54
C ARG A 180 3.33 -14.28 -1.61
N VAL A 181 2.28 -13.67 -2.09
CA VAL A 181 1.01 -13.59 -1.37
C VAL A 181 -0.12 -13.91 -2.34
N THR A 182 -0.97 -14.85 -1.96
CA THR A 182 -2.22 -15.11 -2.66
C THR A 182 -3.36 -14.89 -1.67
N LEU A 183 -4.44 -14.27 -2.11
CA LEU A 183 -5.63 -14.11 -1.30
C LEU A 183 -6.90 -14.35 -2.12
N SER A 184 -7.85 -15.08 -1.53
CA SER A 184 -9.13 -15.45 -2.14
C SER A 184 -10.26 -15.31 -1.13
N PRO A 185 -11.39 -14.69 -1.48
CA PRO A 185 -12.56 -14.69 -0.61
C PRO A 185 -13.15 -16.10 -0.53
N VAL A 186 -13.55 -16.51 0.68
CA VAL A 186 -14.12 -17.85 0.92
C VAL A 186 -15.54 -17.79 1.51
N ASP A 187 -16.16 -16.61 1.51
CA ASP A 187 -17.49 -16.36 2.08
C ASP A 187 -18.65 -16.48 1.08
N GLY A 188 -18.37 -16.84 -0.17
CA GLY A 188 -19.38 -17.02 -1.22
C GLY A 188 -20.02 -15.74 -1.76
N ARG A 189 -19.54 -14.55 -1.36
CA ARG A 189 -20.09 -13.25 -1.80
C ARG A 189 -19.51 -12.73 -3.13
N GLY A 190 -18.88 -13.62 -3.93
CA GLY A 190 -18.27 -13.27 -5.21
C GLY A 190 -16.88 -12.60 -5.06
N PRO A 191 -16.37 -11.96 -6.12
CA PRO A 191 -15.01 -11.43 -6.16
C PRO A 191 -14.72 -10.39 -5.05
N ILE A 192 -13.44 -10.24 -4.71
CA ILE A 192 -12.94 -9.17 -3.85
C ILE A 192 -12.48 -8.00 -4.73
N ILE A 193 -12.72 -6.78 -4.29
CA ILE A 193 -12.12 -5.62 -4.96
C ILE A 193 -10.67 -5.52 -4.51
N ALA A 194 -9.78 -5.47 -5.49
CA ALA A 194 -8.34 -5.28 -5.29
C ALA A 194 -7.86 -4.01 -6.00
N THR A 195 -6.74 -3.48 -5.55
CA THR A 195 -6.07 -2.33 -6.18
C THR A 195 -4.55 -2.57 -6.25
N ALA A 196 -3.93 -2.13 -7.35
CA ALA A 196 -2.47 -2.07 -7.51
C ALA A 196 -2.10 -0.66 -7.97
N ASP A 197 -1.38 0.09 -7.13
CA ASP A 197 -1.01 1.50 -7.35
C ASP A 197 -2.17 2.39 -7.85
N GLY A 198 -3.40 2.10 -7.41
CA GLY A 198 -4.60 2.87 -7.74
C GLY A 198 -5.48 2.29 -8.86
N GLU A 199 -4.99 1.33 -9.63
CA GLU A 199 -5.81 0.57 -10.59
C GLU A 199 -6.63 -0.48 -9.84
N CYS A 200 -7.95 -0.45 -10.00
CA CYS A 200 -8.87 -1.27 -9.23
C CYS A 200 -9.68 -2.22 -10.11
N ALA A 201 -9.82 -3.48 -9.69
CA ALA A 201 -10.71 -4.44 -10.31
C ALA A 201 -11.27 -5.47 -9.32
N PRO A 202 -12.44 -6.09 -9.62
CA PRO A 202 -12.92 -7.27 -8.92
C PRO A 202 -12.13 -8.52 -9.37
N LEU A 203 -11.68 -9.32 -8.40
CA LEU A 203 -10.92 -10.55 -8.63
C LEU A 203 -11.43 -11.69 -7.76
N ASP A 204 -11.48 -12.90 -8.30
CA ASP A 204 -11.75 -14.12 -7.52
C ASP A 204 -10.53 -14.53 -6.68
N THR A 205 -9.33 -14.25 -7.21
CA THR A 205 -8.07 -14.46 -6.52
C THR A 205 -7.11 -13.34 -6.90
N LEU A 206 -6.45 -12.76 -5.91
CA LEU A 206 -5.36 -11.82 -6.08
C LEU A 206 -4.05 -12.52 -5.79
N GLU A 207 -3.19 -12.59 -6.79
CA GLU A 207 -1.83 -13.12 -6.69
C GLU A 207 -0.83 -11.97 -6.75
N ILE A 208 0.17 -12.01 -5.88
CA ILE A 208 1.22 -11.00 -5.77
C ILE A 208 2.55 -11.73 -5.61
N SER A 209 3.52 -11.39 -6.43
CA SER A 209 4.89 -11.91 -6.30
C SER A 209 5.91 -10.79 -6.40
N LEU A 210 6.92 -10.85 -5.55
CA LEU A 210 8.04 -9.93 -5.58
C LEU A 210 8.91 -10.21 -6.81
N GLN A 211 9.29 -9.13 -7.51
CA GLN A 211 10.27 -9.12 -8.59
C GLN A 211 11.48 -8.29 -8.12
N PRO A 212 12.55 -8.95 -7.61
CA PRO A 212 13.67 -8.25 -6.99
C PRO A 212 14.42 -7.36 -7.98
N LEU A 213 14.67 -6.13 -7.60
CA LEU A 213 15.47 -5.15 -8.33
C LEU A 213 15.07 -5.00 -9.80
N ALA A 214 13.76 -5.19 -10.10
CA ALA A 214 13.23 -5.28 -11.45
C ALA A 214 13.12 -3.91 -12.15
N ALA A 215 13.07 -2.81 -11.43
CA ALA A 215 13.00 -1.48 -12.01
C ALA A 215 14.26 -0.65 -11.74
N ARG A 216 14.53 0.28 -12.68
CA ARG A 216 15.59 1.30 -12.56
C ARG A 216 14.95 2.66 -12.39
N ILE A 217 15.30 3.38 -11.33
CA ILE A 217 14.81 4.71 -11.06
C ILE A 217 15.96 5.71 -11.04
N LEU A 218 15.78 6.84 -11.71
CA LEU A 218 16.69 7.98 -11.66
C LEU A 218 16.28 8.88 -10.50
N LEU A 219 17.16 9.06 -9.54
CA LEU A 219 16.93 9.85 -8.33
C LEU A 219 17.82 11.11 -8.37
N PRO A 220 17.35 12.27 -7.87
CA PRO A 220 18.19 13.44 -7.66
C PRO A 220 19.42 13.09 -6.81
N GLY A 221 20.58 13.70 -7.09
CA GLY A 221 21.86 13.32 -6.47
C GLY A 221 21.79 13.14 -4.94
N PRO A 222 21.33 14.14 -4.15
CA PRO A 222 21.23 14.00 -2.69
C PRO A 222 20.26 12.91 -2.23
N VAL A 223 19.20 12.65 -3.01
CA VAL A 223 18.22 11.57 -2.74
C VAL A 223 18.84 10.21 -3.02
N HIS A 224 19.57 10.09 -4.15
CA HIS A 224 20.30 8.90 -4.52
C HIS A 224 21.31 8.49 -3.45
N ASP A 225 22.14 9.44 -3.00
CA ASP A 225 23.17 9.18 -2.01
C ASP A 225 22.59 8.70 -0.67
N ARG A 226 21.47 9.29 -0.23
CA ARG A 226 20.75 8.83 0.97
C ARG A 226 20.17 7.44 0.79
N PHE A 227 19.58 7.17 -0.38
CA PHE A 227 18.95 5.88 -0.66
C PHE A 227 20.01 4.76 -0.69
N GLU A 228 21.14 4.97 -1.37
CA GLU A 228 22.22 3.98 -1.41
C GLU A 228 22.92 3.81 -0.04
N ALA A 229 23.04 4.88 0.75
CA ALA A 229 23.57 4.78 2.11
C ALA A 229 22.72 3.94 3.06
N GLN A 230 21.37 3.92 2.87
CA GLN A 230 20.48 3.10 3.67
C GLN A 230 20.67 1.59 3.41
N LYS A 231 21.08 1.18 2.20
CA LYS A 231 21.39 -0.22 1.84
C LYS A 231 22.59 -0.77 2.60
N THR A 232 23.56 0.08 2.90
CA THR A 232 24.81 -0.31 3.57
C THR A 232 24.69 -0.33 5.08
N ALA A 233 23.60 0.21 5.64
CA ALA A 233 23.36 0.13 7.07
C ALA A 233 22.96 -1.31 7.45
N PRO A 234 23.57 -1.90 8.50
CA PRO A 234 23.23 -3.26 8.92
C PRO A 234 21.74 -3.34 9.23
N THR A 235 21.06 -4.26 8.58
CA THR A 235 19.65 -4.57 8.85
C THR A 235 19.53 -4.87 10.35
N LYS A 236 18.78 -4.06 11.08
CA LYS A 236 18.50 -4.34 12.49
C LYS A 236 17.73 -5.65 12.52
N SER A 237 18.42 -6.68 12.98
CA SER A 237 17.90 -8.03 13.23
C SER A 237 16.84 -8.04 14.33
#